data_2189e95845e4345ec1f35d1c59d3f6ec
#
_entry.id   2189e95845e4345ec1f35d1c59d3f6ec
#
_cell.length_a   1.000
_cell.length_b   1.000
_cell.length_c   1.000
_cell.angle_alpha   90.00
_cell.angle_beta   90.00
_cell.angle_gamma   90.00
#
_symmetry.space_group_name_H-M   'P 1'
#
loop_
_entity.id
_entity.type
_entity.pdbx_description
1 polymer ?
#
loop_
_entity_poly.entity_id
_entity_poly.type
_entity_poly.pdbx_seq_one_letter_code
_entity_poly.pdbx_strand_id
1 'polypeptide(L)'
;MKAIRNRKDISLKVIVYTDGSSRGNPGPGGYGAVLRYTAPSGKLHTLELSRGYDRTTNNRMELLGVISALEALNRPCEVEVHSDSQYVCNAFNQHWVEGWIRRGWKTSQRKPVKNADLWKRLLAAKEPHHVTFHWVKGHAGHEFNERCDELATKAADGTGRLVDTGFIEGESD
;
A
#
# COMPACT_ATOMS: atom_id res chain seq x y z
N MET A 1 -3.13 26.51 -22.47
CA MET A 1 -4.20 26.85 -21.51
C MET A 1 -4.51 25.58 -20.71
N LYS A 2 -4.17 25.55 -19.43
CA LYS A 2 -4.60 24.47 -18.54
C LYS A 2 -6.10 24.65 -18.32
N ALA A 3 -6.90 23.74 -18.83
CA ALA A 3 -8.31 23.69 -18.50
C ALA A 3 -8.43 23.61 -16.97
N ILE A 4 -9.14 24.57 -16.37
CA ILE A 4 -9.53 24.49 -14.97
C ILE A 4 -10.45 23.28 -14.90
N ARG A 5 -9.91 22.13 -14.44
CA ARG A 5 -10.73 20.95 -14.16
C ARG A 5 -11.75 21.34 -13.12
N ASN A 6 -12.96 21.45 -13.57
CA ASN A 6 -14.11 21.73 -12.71
C ASN A 6 -14.11 20.70 -11.59
N ARG A 7 -14.25 21.12 -10.33
CA ARG A 7 -14.33 20.20 -9.18
C ARG A 7 -15.42 19.13 -9.31
N LYS A 8 -16.32 19.25 -10.29
CA LYS A 8 -17.33 18.25 -10.64
C LYS A 8 -16.79 17.03 -11.39
N ASP A 9 -15.59 17.13 -11.98
CA ASP A 9 -14.87 16.00 -12.60
C ASP A 9 -14.01 15.23 -11.60
N ILE A 10 -14.10 15.58 -10.31
CA ILE A 10 -13.39 14.84 -9.28
C ILE A 10 -14.13 13.53 -9.08
N SER A 11 -13.66 12.60 -9.72
CA SER A 11 -13.04 11.42 -9.27
C SER A 11 -13.77 10.77 -8.11
N LEU A 12 -14.13 9.57 -8.37
CA LEU A 12 -14.64 8.59 -7.44
C LEU A 12 -13.84 8.60 -6.13
N LYS A 13 -14.54 8.62 -5.02
CA LYS A 13 -13.92 8.40 -3.71
C LYS A 13 -13.82 6.91 -3.43
N VAL A 14 -12.60 6.45 -3.17
CA VAL A 14 -12.29 5.06 -2.86
C VAL A 14 -11.71 4.97 -1.45
N ILE A 15 -12.25 4.08 -0.65
CA ILE A 15 -11.68 3.73 0.64
C ILE A 15 -10.92 2.42 0.48
N VAL A 16 -9.65 2.42 0.88
CA VAL A 16 -8.75 1.29 0.76
C VAL A 16 -8.33 0.84 2.16
N TYR A 17 -8.45 -0.45 2.41
CA TYR A 17 -7.91 -1.12 3.59
C TYR A 17 -6.80 -2.05 3.13
N THR A 18 -5.69 -2.08 3.83
CA THR A 18 -4.55 -2.94 3.47
C THR A 18 -3.93 -3.58 4.69
N ASP A 19 -3.33 -4.73 4.48
CA ASP A 19 -2.48 -5.39 5.46
C ASP A 19 -1.38 -6.19 4.75
N GLY A 20 -0.25 -6.35 5.42
CA GLY A 20 0.85 -7.17 4.97
C GLY A 20 1.33 -8.07 6.10
N SER A 21 1.78 -9.25 5.75
CA SER A 21 2.22 -10.25 6.73
C SER A 21 3.38 -11.07 6.17
N SER A 22 4.31 -11.47 7.02
CA SER A 22 5.33 -12.46 6.66
C SER A 22 5.46 -13.51 7.77
N ARG A 23 5.71 -14.76 7.34
CA ARG A 23 5.99 -15.89 8.22
C ARG A 23 7.49 -15.94 8.49
N GLY A 24 7.93 -15.22 9.51
CA GLY A 24 9.33 -14.85 9.68
C GLY A 24 9.64 -13.56 8.91
N ASN A 25 10.68 -12.87 9.31
CA ASN A 25 11.03 -11.56 8.75
C ASN A 25 12.53 -11.47 8.48
N PRO A 26 13.04 -12.00 7.34
CA PRO A 26 12.31 -12.41 6.13
C PRO A 26 11.73 -13.83 6.19
N GLY A 27 10.76 -14.08 5.31
CA GLY A 27 10.10 -15.36 5.14
C GLY A 27 9.00 -15.29 4.09
N PRO A 28 8.19 -16.36 3.94
CA PRO A 28 7.01 -16.31 3.09
C PRO A 28 6.07 -15.21 3.56
N GLY A 29 5.57 -14.41 2.63
CA GLY A 29 4.69 -13.31 2.98
C GLY A 29 3.56 -13.11 1.99
N GLY A 30 2.65 -12.23 2.34
CA GLY A 30 1.52 -11.87 1.50
C GLY A 30 0.92 -10.54 1.89
N TYR A 31 0.14 -9.98 0.99
CA TYR A 31 -0.66 -8.80 1.29
C TYR A 31 -2.13 -9.06 1.01
N GLY A 32 -2.97 -8.30 1.67
CA GLY A 32 -4.39 -8.19 1.39
C GLY A 32 -4.80 -6.74 1.26
N ALA A 33 -5.71 -6.46 0.34
CA ALA A 33 -6.31 -5.16 0.17
C ALA A 33 -7.79 -5.29 -0.14
N VAL A 34 -8.59 -4.39 0.44
CA VAL A 34 -10.00 -4.25 0.17
C VAL A 34 -10.25 -2.82 -0.29
N LEU A 35 -10.79 -2.66 -1.50
CA LEU A 35 -11.15 -1.38 -2.07
C LEU A 35 -12.66 -1.27 -2.09
N ARG A 36 -13.19 -0.16 -1.57
CA ARG A 36 -14.63 0.08 -1.53
C ARG A 36 -14.96 1.44 -2.12
N TYR A 37 -15.95 1.48 -2.99
CA TYR A 37 -16.44 2.74 -3.55
C TYR A 37 -17.94 2.64 -3.84
N THR A 38 -18.60 3.80 -3.77
CA THR A 38 -20.01 3.94 -4.14
C THR A 38 -20.11 4.59 -5.51
N ALA A 39 -20.70 3.89 -6.46
CA ALA A 39 -20.93 4.41 -7.81
C ALA A 39 -21.94 5.56 -7.78
N PRO A 40 -22.00 6.43 -8.82
CA PRO A 40 -22.99 7.49 -8.93
C PRO A 40 -24.43 7.00 -8.81
N SER A 41 -24.69 5.74 -9.18
CA SER A 41 -26.00 5.08 -9.02
C SER A 41 -26.37 4.77 -7.57
N GLY A 42 -25.45 4.98 -6.61
CA GLY A 42 -25.60 4.59 -5.21
C GLY A 42 -25.19 3.16 -4.91
N LYS A 43 -24.78 2.37 -5.91
CA LYS A 43 -24.36 0.98 -5.73
C LYS A 43 -22.95 0.94 -5.12
N LEU A 44 -22.82 0.21 -4.01
CA LEU A 44 -21.54 -0.07 -3.36
C LEU A 44 -20.81 -1.20 -4.08
N HIS A 45 -19.56 -0.96 -4.44
CA HIS A 45 -18.67 -1.96 -5.01
C HIS A 45 -17.53 -2.26 -4.05
N THR A 46 -17.13 -3.52 -4.01
CA THR A 46 -15.99 -3.98 -3.20
C THR A 46 -15.10 -4.88 -4.06
N LEU A 47 -13.81 -4.59 -4.04
CA LEU A 47 -12.78 -5.40 -4.71
C LEU A 47 -11.78 -5.86 -3.68
N GLU A 48 -11.47 -7.16 -3.69
CA GLU A 48 -10.44 -7.75 -2.85
C GLU A 48 -9.22 -8.13 -3.70
N LEU A 49 -8.03 -7.80 -3.22
CA LEU A 49 -6.75 -8.14 -3.84
C LEU A 49 -5.86 -8.85 -2.83
N SER A 50 -5.13 -9.86 -3.29
CA SER A 50 -4.11 -10.53 -2.47
C SER A 50 -3.08 -11.21 -3.35
N ARG A 51 -1.84 -11.29 -2.86
CA ARG A 51 -0.77 -12.08 -3.46
C ARG A 51 0.19 -12.56 -2.39
N GLY A 52 0.79 -13.72 -2.62
CA GLY A 52 1.82 -14.30 -1.77
C GLY A 52 3.19 -14.29 -2.46
N TYR A 53 4.23 -14.24 -1.65
CA TYR A 53 5.64 -14.22 -2.07
C TYR A 53 6.43 -15.23 -1.27
N ASP A 54 7.39 -15.89 -1.92
CA ASP A 54 8.15 -16.97 -1.30
C ASP A 54 9.08 -16.49 -0.19
N ARG A 55 9.69 -15.32 -0.41
CA ARG A 55 10.61 -14.73 0.57
C ARG A 55 10.57 -13.21 0.47
N THR A 56 10.20 -12.58 1.56
CA THR A 56 10.01 -11.13 1.65
C THR A 56 10.02 -10.68 3.12
N THR A 57 9.74 -9.40 3.36
CA THR A 57 9.59 -8.86 4.70
C THR A 57 8.18 -8.32 4.94
N ASN A 58 7.86 -8.12 6.19
CA ASN A 58 6.57 -7.54 6.59
C ASN A 58 6.38 -6.15 5.97
N ASN A 59 7.38 -5.28 6.05
CA ASN A 59 7.29 -3.92 5.50
C ASN A 59 7.11 -3.92 3.97
N ARG A 60 7.77 -4.83 3.26
CA ARG A 60 7.58 -4.94 1.80
C ARG A 60 6.14 -5.34 1.46
N MET A 61 5.54 -6.24 2.25
CA MET A 61 4.15 -6.65 2.04
C MET A 61 3.17 -5.53 2.37
N GLU A 62 3.43 -4.74 3.39
CA GLU A 62 2.64 -3.54 3.71
C GLU A 62 2.68 -2.52 2.55
N LEU A 63 3.85 -2.29 1.97
CA LEU A 63 3.99 -1.41 0.81
C LEU A 63 3.25 -1.96 -0.42
N LEU A 64 3.42 -3.24 -0.73
CA LEU A 64 2.80 -3.88 -1.89
C LEU A 64 1.28 -3.91 -1.80
N GLY A 65 0.72 -4.04 -0.61
CA GLY A 65 -0.73 -3.94 -0.41
C GLY A 65 -1.28 -2.58 -0.89
N VAL A 66 -0.63 -1.50 -0.49
CA VAL A 66 -1.01 -0.15 -0.92
C VAL A 66 -0.78 0.06 -2.42
N ILE A 67 0.39 -0.34 -2.91
CA ILE A 67 0.74 -0.23 -4.33
C ILE A 67 -0.29 -0.95 -5.21
N SER A 68 -0.62 -2.17 -4.87
CA SER A 68 -1.56 -2.99 -5.64
C SER A 68 -2.95 -2.39 -5.67
N ALA A 69 -3.41 -1.83 -4.55
CA ALA A 69 -4.68 -1.14 -4.48
C ALA A 69 -4.72 0.09 -5.39
N LEU A 70 -3.68 0.92 -5.36
CA LEU A 70 -3.60 2.12 -6.18
C LEU A 70 -3.46 1.77 -7.67
N GLU A 71 -2.66 0.77 -8.01
CA GLU A 71 -2.47 0.31 -9.40
C GLU A 71 -3.72 -0.34 -10.00
N ALA A 72 -4.64 -0.81 -9.18
CA ALA A 72 -5.92 -1.35 -9.63
C ALA A 72 -6.91 -0.27 -10.10
N LEU A 73 -6.66 0.99 -9.77
CA LEU A 73 -7.52 2.11 -10.15
C LEU A 73 -7.20 2.54 -11.59
N ASN A 74 -8.22 2.61 -12.44
CA ASN A 74 -8.06 2.91 -13.85
C ASN A 74 -8.33 4.37 -14.23
N ARG A 75 -8.60 5.22 -13.26
CA ARG A 75 -8.82 6.66 -13.42
C ARG A 75 -8.42 7.41 -12.15
N PRO A 76 -8.19 8.74 -12.23
CA PRO A 76 -7.90 9.53 -11.05
C PRO A 76 -9.01 9.42 -10.00
N CYS A 77 -8.61 9.16 -8.75
CA CYS A 77 -9.52 8.98 -7.62
C CYS A 77 -9.07 9.80 -6.41
N GLU A 78 -10.01 10.10 -5.53
CA GLU A 78 -9.72 10.48 -4.16
C GLU A 78 -9.67 9.22 -3.33
N VAL A 79 -8.53 8.92 -2.70
CA VAL A 79 -8.27 7.66 -2.03
C VAL A 79 -7.93 7.89 -0.56
N GLU A 80 -8.66 7.21 0.31
CA GLU A 80 -8.31 7.10 1.72
C GLU A 80 -7.72 5.71 1.97
N VAL A 81 -6.45 5.65 2.36
CA VAL A 81 -5.78 4.39 2.72
C VAL A 81 -5.79 4.23 4.22
N HIS A 82 -6.37 3.14 4.70
CA HIS A 82 -6.40 2.74 6.10
C HIS A 82 -5.45 1.55 6.30
N SER A 83 -4.44 1.73 7.12
CA SER A 83 -3.40 0.72 7.39
C SER A 83 -2.98 0.77 8.85
N ASP A 84 -2.64 -0.38 9.42
CA ASP A 84 -2.03 -0.48 10.74
C ASP A 84 -0.50 -0.34 10.70
N SER A 85 0.08 -0.19 9.52
CA SER A 85 1.51 0.03 9.34
C SER A 85 1.89 1.48 9.62
N GLN A 86 2.51 1.73 10.77
CA GLN A 86 3.12 3.03 11.06
C GLN A 86 4.23 3.36 10.07
N TYR A 87 4.96 2.35 9.62
CA TYR A 87 6.03 2.49 8.64
C TYR A 87 5.55 3.15 7.36
N VAL A 88 4.42 2.70 6.81
CA VAL A 88 3.85 3.27 5.58
C VAL A 88 3.20 4.63 5.87
N CYS A 89 2.35 4.72 6.87
CA CYS A 89 1.59 5.94 7.15
C CYS A 89 2.50 7.10 7.56
N ASN A 90 3.49 6.86 8.42
CA ASN A 90 4.38 7.90 8.90
C ASN A 90 5.31 8.43 7.80
N ALA A 91 5.70 7.60 6.85
CA ALA A 91 6.54 8.04 5.75
C ALA A 91 5.91 9.20 4.97
N PHE A 92 4.59 9.21 4.85
CA PHE A 92 3.85 10.31 4.23
C PHE A 92 3.42 11.37 5.25
N ASN A 93 2.83 10.97 6.36
CA ASN A 93 2.26 11.88 7.34
C ASN A 93 3.32 12.70 8.10
N GLN A 94 4.54 12.17 8.22
CA GLN A 94 5.68 12.85 8.83
C GLN A 94 6.72 13.34 7.80
N HIS A 95 6.36 13.32 6.53
CA HIS A 95 7.17 13.87 5.44
C HIS A 95 8.56 13.24 5.28
N TRP A 96 8.72 11.95 5.61
CA TRP A 96 9.99 11.24 5.42
C TRP A 96 10.34 11.10 3.94
N VAL A 97 9.33 10.85 3.10
CA VAL A 97 9.51 10.61 1.67
C VAL A 97 10.13 11.83 0.98
N GLU A 98 9.65 13.05 1.30
CA GLU A 98 10.22 14.28 0.73
C GLU A 98 11.69 14.44 1.08
N GLY A 99 12.07 14.09 2.32
CA GLY A 99 13.47 14.08 2.75
C GLY A 99 14.32 13.09 1.96
N TRP A 100 13.79 11.89 1.70
CA TRP A 100 14.50 10.89 0.89
C TRP A 100 14.71 11.36 -0.53
N ILE A 101 13.70 11.94 -1.15
CA ILE A 101 13.80 12.48 -2.51
C ILE A 101 14.87 13.57 -2.58
N ARG A 102 14.87 14.53 -1.63
CA ARG A 102 15.86 15.61 -1.58
C ARG A 102 17.28 15.10 -1.44
N ARG A 103 17.48 14.00 -0.71
CA ARG A 103 18.80 13.41 -0.46
C ARG A 103 19.20 12.37 -1.51
N GLY A 104 18.44 12.22 -2.58
CA GLY A 104 18.73 11.22 -3.63
C GLY A 104 18.53 9.78 -3.13
N TRP A 105 17.45 9.54 -2.39
CA TRP A 105 17.09 8.24 -1.81
C TRP A 105 18.09 7.74 -0.77
N LYS A 106 18.54 8.66 0.05
CA LYS A 106 19.40 8.38 1.20
C LYS A 106 18.73 8.85 2.49
N THR A 107 19.01 8.15 3.59
CA THR A 107 18.57 8.56 4.91
C THR A 107 19.34 9.82 5.36
N SER A 108 18.93 10.41 6.48
CA SER A 108 19.65 11.53 7.10
C SER A 108 21.11 11.17 7.47
N GLN A 109 21.38 9.89 7.63
CA GLN A 109 22.73 9.35 7.89
C GLN A 109 23.48 8.97 6.60
N ARG A 110 22.96 9.35 5.44
CA ARG A 110 23.51 9.09 4.11
C ARG A 110 23.59 7.60 3.73
N LYS A 111 22.78 6.77 4.35
CA LYS A 111 22.62 5.36 3.98
C LYS A 111 21.49 5.20 2.95
N PRO A 112 21.57 4.20 2.05
CA PRO A 112 20.46 3.94 1.14
C PRO A 112 19.16 3.71 1.89
N VAL A 113 18.07 4.27 1.37
CA VAL A 113 16.72 4.03 1.92
C VAL A 113 16.32 2.58 1.66
N LYS A 114 15.91 1.86 2.70
CA LYS A 114 15.37 0.51 2.55
C LYS A 114 14.10 0.51 1.72
N ASN A 115 13.91 -0.53 0.91
CA ASN A 115 12.72 -0.68 0.08
C ASN A 115 12.49 0.46 -0.91
N ALA A 116 13.56 1.14 -1.34
CA ALA A 116 13.48 2.27 -2.25
C ALA A 116 12.75 1.92 -3.55
N ASP A 117 12.91 0.70 -4.06
CA ASP A 117 12.19 0.20 -5.23
C ASP A 117 10.67 0.28 -5.05
N LEU A 118 10.16 -0.18 -3.92
CA LEU A 118 8.74 -0.15 -3.62
C LEU A 118 8.24 1.25 -3.30
N TRP A 119 9.03 2.05 -2.58
CA TRP A 119 8.66 3.45 -2.33
C TRP A 119 8.52 4.26 -3.62
N LYS A 120 9.42 4.07 -4.56
CA LYS A 120 9.36 4.71 -5.88
C LYS A 120 8.14 4.26 -6.67
N ARG A 121 7.84 2.96 -6.63
CA ARG A 121 6.65 2.40 -7.28
C ARG A 121 5.37 2.93 -6.65
N LEU A 122 5.33 3.06 -5.32
CA LEU A 122 4.19 3.64 -4.60
C LEU A 122 3.98 5.10 -5.01
N LEU A 123 5.03 5.90 -5.11
CA LEU A 123 4.93 7.29 -5.56
C LEU A 123 4.36 7.38 -6.98
N ALA A 124 4.80 6.52 -7.89
CA ALA A 124 4.27 6.46 -9.25
C ALA A 124 2.79 6.06 -9.26
N ALA A 125 2.40 5.06 -8.47
CA ALA A 125 1.02 4.60 -8.36
C ALA A 125 0.10 5.67 -7.73
N LYS A 126 0.62 6.46 -6.82
CA LYS A 126 -0.08 7.52 -6.11
C LYS A 126 -0.29 8.78 -6.96
N GLU A 127 0.61 9.02 -7.92
CA GLU A 127 0.70 10.29 -8.65
C GLU A 127 -0.64 10.73 -9.30
N PRO A 128 -1.43 9.85 -9.97
CA PRO A 128 -2.69 10.26 -10.58
C PRO A 128 -3.80 10.60 -9.59
N HIS A 129 -3.62 10.26 -8.32
CA HIS A 129 -4.67 10.29 -7.31
C HIS A 129 -4.40 11.33 -6.23
N HIS A 130 -5.45 11.70 -5.50
CA HIS A 130 -5.32 12.39 -4.22
C HIS A 130 -5.43 11.34 -3.11
N VAL A 131 -4.31 11.05 -2.46
CA VAL A 131 -4.21 9.94 -1.49
C VAL A 131 -3.92 10.48 -0.09
N THR A 132 -4.72 10.07 0.88
CA THR A 132 -4.47 10.32 2.30
C THR A 132 -4.24 9.00 3.02
N PHE A 133 -3.36 9.01 4.02
CA PHE A 133 -3.01 7.83 4.82
C PHE A 133 -3.54 7.98 6.23
N HIS A 134 -4.29 6.98 6.68
CA HIS A 134 -4.92 6.92 8.00
C HIS A 134 -4.40 5.70 8.74
N TRP A 135 -3.65 5.94 9.80
CA TRP A 135 -3.17 4.85 10.64
C TRP A 135 -4.29 4.33 11.53
N VAL A 136 -4.45 3.01 11.55
CA VAL A 136 -5.43 2.30 12.38
C VAL A 136 -4.68 1.47 13.40
N LYS A 137 -4.95 1.69 14.68
CA LYS A 137 -4.31 0.96 15.77
C LYS A 137 -4.88 -0.45 15.90
N GLY A 138 -4.12 -1.45 15.46
CA GLY A 138 -4.47 -2.87 15.61
C GLY A 138 -5.68 -3.29 14.78
N HIS A 139 -6.02 -4.58 14.87
CA HIS A 139 -7.11 -5.18 14.09
C HIS A 139 -8.45 -5.18 14.82
N ALA A 140 -8.49 -4.77 16.08
CA ALA A 140 -9.66 -4.92 16.95
C ALA A 140 -10.86 -4.11 16.45
N GLY A 141 -11.92 -4.80 16.03
CA GLY A 141 -13.21 -4.21 15.69
C GLY A 141 -13.32 -3.63 14.29
N HIS A 142 -12.32 -3.77 13.45
CA HIS A 142 -12.34 -3.30 12.05
C HIS A 142 -12.54 -4.47 11.09
N GLU A 143 -13.76 -4.66 10.61
CA GLU A 143 -14.16 -5.75 9.71
C GLU A 143 -13.23 -5.87 8.48
N PHE A 144 -12.94 -4.74 7.82
CA PHE A 144 -12.14 -4.77 6.60
C PHE A 144 -10.64 -4.93 6.87
N ASN A 145 -10.14 -4.43 7.99
CA ASN A 145 -8.77 -4.68 8.41
C ASN A 145 -8.56 -6.15 8.76
N GLU A 146 -9.51 -6.77 9.45
CA GLU A 146 -9.50 -8.22 9.71
C GLU A 146 -9.56 -9.01 8.41
N ARG A 147 -10.36 -8.58 7.45
CA ARG A 147 -10.42 -9.22 6.12
C ARG A 147 -9.09 -9.12 5.39
N CYS A 148 -8.41 -7.98 5.45
CA CYS A 148 -7.08 -7.82 4.86
C CYS A 148 -6.05 -8.74 5.51
N ASP A 149 -6.10 -8.90 6.83
CA ASP A 149 -5.23 -9.84 7.54
C ASP A 149 -5.46 -11.28 7.09
N GLU A 150 -6.71 -11.72 6.96
CA GLU A 150 -7.03 -13.04 6.42
C GLU A 150 -6.48 -13.24 5.00
N LEU A 151 -6.68 -12.26 4.13
CA LEU A 151 -6.17 -12.31 2.76
C LEU A 151 -4.64 -12.39 2.73
N ALA A 152 -3.97 -11.60 3.56
CA ALA A 152 -2.52 -11.56 3.65
C ALA A 152 -1.93 -12.89 4.16
N THR A 153 -2.46 -13.41 5.25
CA THR A 153 -1.97 -14.66 5.85
C THR A 153 -2.25 -15.86 4.96
N LYS A 154 -3.42 -15.92 4.35
CA LYS A 154 -3.78 -16.96 3.39
C LYS A 154 -2.85 -16.96 2.16
N ALA A 155 -2.53 -15.79 1.65
CA ALA A 155 -1.59 -15.63 0.53
C ALA A 155 -0.17 -16.06 0.93
N ALA A 156 0.29 -15.69 2.12
CA ALA A 156 1.60 -16.10 2.63
C ALA A 156 1.74 -17.62 2.79
N ASP A 157 0.67 -18.29 3.20
CA ASP A 157 0.64 -19.73 3.45
C ASP A 157 0.27 -20.56 2.20
N GLY A 158 -0.14 -19.91 1.13
CA GLY A 158 -0.68 -20.54 -0.07
C GLY A 158 0.36 -21.14 -0.99
N THR A 159 -0.14 -21.72 -2.08
CA THR A 159 0.67 -22.20 -3.21
C THR A 159 0.74 -21.15 -4.32
N GLY A 160 1.67 -21.29 -5.26
CA GLY A 160 1.81 -20.37 -6.38
C GLY A 160 2.31 -18.98 -5.97
N ARG A 161 3.06 -18.91 -4.88
CA ARG A 161 3.68 -17.66 -4.43
C ARG A 161 4.70 -17.17 -5.44
N LEU A 162 4.76 -15.84 -5.56
CA LEU A 162 5.66 -15.16 -6.48
C LEU A 162 7.05 -14.96 -5.86
N VAL A 163 7.99 -14.53 -6.70
CA VAL A 163 9.31 -14.07 -6.25
C VAL A 163 9.23 -12.55 -6.03
N ASP A 164 9.65 -12.09 -4.86
CA ASP A 164 9.83 -10.66 -4.60
C ASP A 164 11.18 -10.23 -5.16
N THR A 165 11.19 -9.77 -6.40
CA THR A 165 12.41 -9.48 -7.17
C THR A 165 13.25 -8.35 -6.60
N GLY A 166 12.64 -7.45 -5.85
CA GLY A 166 13.34 -6.33 -5.22
C GLY A 166 13.83 -6.62 -3.80
N PHE A 167 13.51 -7.80 -3.26
CA PHE A 167 14.00 -8.18 -1.94
C PHE A 167 15.49 -8.50 -2.00
N ILE A 168 16.26 -7.93 -1.07
CA ILE A 168 17.70 -8.16 -0.95
C ILE A 168 17.95 -9.10 0.24
N GLU A 169 18.59 -10.23 -0.02
CA GLU A 169 18.91 -11.23 1.00
C GLU A 169 19.78 -10.61 2.09
N GLY A 170 19.48 -10.91 3.34
CA GLY A 170 20.12 -10.33 4.50
C GLY A 170 19.47 -9.05 5.03
N GLU A 171 18.54 -8.44 4.30
CA GLU A 171 17.72 -7.35 4.80
C GLU A 171 16.57 -7.87 5.65
N SER A 172 16.30 -7.16 6.76
CA SER A 172 15.13 -7.35 7.60
C SER A 172 14.51 -5.98 7.87
N ASP A 173 13.31 -5.97 8.35
CA ASP A 173 12.63 -4.71 8.73
C ASP A 173 13.33 -3.98 9.87
#